data_6b5835063c5deac35c36a900eb402c87
#
_entry.id   6b5835063c5deac35c36a900eb402c87
#
_cell.length_a   1.000
_cell.length_b   1.000
_cell.length_c   1.000
_cell.angle_alpha   90.00
_cell.angle_beta   90.00
_cell.angle_gamma   90.00
#
_symmetry.space_group_name_H-M   'P 1'
#
loop_
_entity.id
_entity.type
_entity.pdbx_description
1 polymer ?
#
loop_
_entity_poly.entity_id
_entity_poly.type
_entity_poly.pdbx_seq_one_letter_code
_entity_poly.pdbx_strand_id
1 'polypeptide(L)'
;MGKRKFIVSMNFAVPIELDDHVIEVVDDEWRKSLYDLHTPEDIAQHIAYNMVVNHAQLSMLDGWADQPDSNAEIGYINWETEYVDEEKQ
;
A
#
# COMPACT_ATOMS: atom_id res chain seq x y z
N MET A 1 23.70 -4.10 -31.79
CA MET A 1 23.39 -4.03 -30.38
C MET A 1 21.91 -3.83 -30.17
N GLY A 2 21.29 -4.75 -29.56
CA GLY A 2 19.88 -4.68 -29.28
C GLY A 2 19.61 -4.48 -27.79
N LYS A 3 18.35 -4.20 -27.53
CA LYS A 3 17.80 -4.23 -26.19
C LYS A 3 16.78 -5.36 -26.13
N ARG A 4 16.67 -5.98 -24.97
CA ARG A 4 15.64 -6.98 -24.71
C ARG A 4 14.74 -6.44 -23.62
N LYS A 5 13.45 -6.54 -23.82
CA LYS A 5 12.47 -6.02 -22.88
C LYS A 5 11.67 -7.16 -22.27
N PHE A 6 11.54 -7.12 -20.98
CA PHE A 6 10.81 -8.12 -20.19
C PHE A 6 9.68 -7.47 -19.43
N ILE A 7 8.57 -8.18 -19.33
CA ILE A 7 7.52 -7.84 -18.37
C ILE A 7 7.66 -8.82 -17.20
N VAL A 8 7.87 -8.28 -16.02
CA VAL A 8 8.00 -9.07 -14.80
C VAL A 8 6.81 -8.75 -13.93
N SER A 9 5.99 -9.77 -13.65
CA SER A 9 4.85 -9.63 -12.76
C SER A 9 5.19 -10.24 -11.41
N MET A 10 5.06 -9.44 -10.36
CA MET A 10 5.41 -9.85 -9.01
C MET A 10 4.29 -9.51 -8.03
N ASN A 11 4.10 -10.38 -7.06
CA ASN A 11 3.22 -10.15 -5.92
C ASN A 11 4.04 -10.03 -4.66
N PHE A 12 3.48 -9.40 -3.66
CA PHE A 12 4.09 -9.43 -2.34
C PHE A 12 3.03 -9.65 -1.26
N ALA A 13 3.49 -10.20 -0.15
CA ALA A 13 2.71 -10.31 1.07
C ALA A 13 3.49 -9.65 2.19
N VAL A 14 2.82 -8.83 2.97
CA VAL A 14 3.45 -8.13 4.09
C VAL A 14 2.47 -8.06 5.25
N PRO A 15 2.89 -8.45 6.46
CA PRO A 15 2.07 -8.19 7.64
C PRO A 15 2.10 -6.70 7.97
N ILE A 16 0.95 -6.14 8.31
CA ILE A 16 0.86 -4.75 8.72
C ILE A 16 0.04 -4.67 10.01
N GLU A 17 0.55 -3.89 10.95
CA GLU A 17 -0.15 -3.58 12.18
C GLU A 17 -0.56 -2.12 12.15
N LEU A 18 -1.83 -1.87 12.42
CA LEU A 18 -2.41 -0.54 12.44
C LEU A 18 -2.99 -0.28 13.82
N ASP A 19 -2.77 0.90 14.35
CA ASP A 19 -3.50 1.34 15.53
C ASP A 19 -4.99 1.44 15.19
N ASP A 20 -5.86 1.16 16.14
CA ASP A 20 -7.31 1.25 15.94
C ASP A 20 -7.73 2.61 15.43
N HIS A 21 -7.07 3.66 15.89
CA HIS A 21 -7.35 5.04 15.48
C HIS A 21 -7.17 5.25 13.97
N VAL A 22 -6.23 4.56 13.34
CA VAL A 22 -5.99 4.63 11.89
C VAL A 22 -7.24 4.22 11.11
N ILE A 23 -7.96 3.23 11.64
CA ILE A 23 -9.18 2.72 11.02
C ILE A 23 -10.37 3.62 11.38
N GLU A 24 -10.45 4.05 12.63
CA GLU A 24 -11.58 4.81 13.15
C GLU A 24 -11.76 6.17 12.49
N VAL A 25 -10.67 6.81 12.06
CA VAL A 25 -10.75 8.13 11.40
C VAL A 25 -11.39 8.06 10.01
N VAL A 26 -11.45 6.87 9.42
CA VAL A 26 -12.01 6.68 8.08
C VAL A 26 -13.52 6.56 8.17
N ASP A 27 -14.19 7.70 8.17
CA ASP A 27 -15.65 7.82 8.18
C ASP A 27 -16.17 8.24 6.81
N ASP A 28 -17.48 8.53 6.73
CA ASP A 28 -18.10 8.92 5.47
C ASP A 28 -17.54 10.23 4.90
N GLU A 29 -17.24 11.19 5.76
CA GLU A 29 -16.65 12.45 5.32
C GLU A 29 -15.22 12.26 4.81
N TRP A 30 -14.47 11.45 5.50
CA TRP A 30 -13.11 11.09 5.09
C TRP A 30 -13.13 10.45 3.70
N ARG A 31 -14.05 9.49 3.48
CA ARG A 31 -14.17 8.79 2.19
C ARG A 31 -14.53 9.73 1.05
N LYS A 32 -15.41 10.67 1.28
CA LYS A 32 -15.82 11.64 0.26
C LYS A 32 -14.70 12.56 -0.19
N SER A 33 -13.81 12.89 0.73
CA SER A 33 -12.73 13.84 0.48
C SER A 33 -11.45 13.21 -0.01
N LEU A 34 -11.23 11.92 0.27
CA LEU A 34 -9.93 11.27 0.06
C LEU A 34 -10.06 10.00 -0.78
N TYR A 35 -10.29 8.85 -0.14
CA TYR A 35 -10.31 7.57 -0.83
C TYR A 35 -11.52 6.76 -0.43
N ASP A 36 -12.02 5.94 -1.36
CA ASP A 36 -13.21 5.13 -1.15
C ASP A 36 -12.85 3.80 -0.47
N LEU A 37 -12.43 3.87 0.79
CA LEU A 37 -12.01 2.72 1.58
C LEU A 37 -13.11 2.37 2.57
N HIS A 38 -13.76 1.21 2.39
CA HIS A 38 -14.94 0.85 3.15
C HIS A 38 -14.72 -0.16 4.27
N THR A 39 -13.66 -0.96 4.19
CA THR A 39 -13.38 -2.01 5.18
C THR A 39 -12.01 -1.80 5.80
N PRO A 40 -11.76 -2.35 7.00
CA PRO A 40 -10.41 -2.33 7.56
C PRO A 40 -9.38 -2.98 6.64
N GLU A 41 -9.77 -4.00 5.89
CA GLU A 41 -8.91 -4.67 4.92
C GLU A 41 -8.52 -3.74 3.77
N ASP A 42 -9.47 -2.95 3.27
CA ASP A 42 -9.19 -1.94 2.22
C ASP A 42 -8.21 -0.89 2.73
N ILE A 43 -8.38 -0.45 3.97
CA ILE A 43 -7.48 0.53 4.60
C ILE A 43 -6.08 -0.06 4.74
N ALA A 44 -5.97 -1.28 5.24
CA ALA A 44 -4.69 -1.97 5.40
C ALA A 44 -3.99 -2.15 4.06
N GLN A 45 -4.72 -2.54 3.02
CA GLN A 45 -4.17 -2.71 1.67
C GLN A 45 -3.63 -1.39 1.13
N HIS A 46 -4.38 -0.32 1.26
CA HIS A 46 -3.98 1.01 0.78
C HIS A 46 -2.69 1.48 1.46
N ILE A 47 -2.63 1.36 2.78
CA ILE A 47 -1.47 1.80 3.55
C ILE A 47 -0.26 0.92 3.24
N ALA A 48 -0.43 -0.41 3.25
CA ALA A 48 0.66 -1.34 2.97
C ALA A 48 1.23 -1.11 1.57
N TYR A 49 0.38 -0.92 0.58
CA TYR A 49 0.83 -0.64 -0.79
C TYR A 49 1.73 0.59 -0.83
N ASN A 50 1.29 1.68 -0.20
CA ASN A 50 2.07 2.92 -0.21
C ASN A 50 3.38 2.80 0.57
N MET A 51 3.39 2.07 1.67
CA MET A 51 4.61 1.86 2.45
C MET A 51 5.63 1.00 1.70
N VAL A 52 5.18 -0.04 1.00
CA VAL A 52 6.05 -0.97 0.30
C VAL A 52 6.48 -0.42 -1.06
N VAL A 53 5.53 0.04 -1.87
CA VAL A 53 5.79 0.43 -3.27
C VAL A 53 6.32 1.85 -3.35
N ASN A 54 5.74 2.77 -2.59
CA ASN A 54 6.09 4.19 -2.64
C ASN A 54 7.06 4.60 -1.54
N HIS A 55 7.46 3.68 -0.66
CA HIS A 55 8.34 3.93 0.47
C HIS A 55 7.82 5.05 1.39
N ALA A 56 6.51 5.21 1.46
CA ALA A 56 5.88 6.24 2.25
C ALA A 56 5.77 5.82 3.72
N GLN A 57 5.73 6.80 4.61
CA GLN A 57 5.34 6.61 6.00
C GLN A 57 3.90 7.03 6.17
N LEU A 58 3.23 6.55 7.21
CA LEU A 58 1.83 6.89 7.46
C LEU A 58 1.62 8.41 7.54
N SER A 59 2.56 9.12 8.15
CA SER A 59 2.50 10.58 8.26
C SER A 59 2.58 11.32 6.93
N MET A 60 2.93 10.62 5.86
CA MET A 60 3.02 11.18 4.50
C MET A 60 1.78 10.89 3.67
N LEU A 61 0.85 10.08 4.18
CA LEU A 61 -0.34 9.68 3.45
C LEU A 61 -1.50 10.62 3.75
N ASP A 62 -2.20 11.03 2.69
CA ASP A 62 -3.39 11.84 2.82
C ASP A 62 -4.41 11.15 3.73
N GLY A 63 -4.95 11.89 4.66
CA GLY A 63 -5.94 11.38 5.61
C GLY A 63 -5.36 11.03 6.97
N TRP A 64 -4.05 10.77 7.06
CA TRP A 64 -3.39 10.44 8.34
C TRP A 64 -2.26 11.40 8.69
N ALA A 65 -1.86 12.25 7.76
CA ALA A 65 -0.76 13.20 7.98
C ALA A 65 -1.03 14.14 9.17
N ASP A 66 -2.28 14.47 9.42
CA ASP A 66 -2.70 15.34 10.51
C ASP A 66 -3.12 14.58 11.77
N GLN A 67 -2.84 13.28 11.84
CA GLN A 67 -3.23 12.40 12.94
C GLN A 67 -2.00 11.97 13.73
N PRO A 68 -1.51 12.76 14.67
CA PRO A 68 -0.19 12.52 15.30
C PRO A 68 -0.12 11.23 16.11
N ASP A 69 -1.27 10.70 16.56
CA ASP A 69 -1.30 9.47 17.35
C ASP A 69 -1.50 8.22 16.49
N SER A 70 -1.56 8.37 15.17
CA SER A 70 -1.76 7.25 14.26
C SER A 70 -0.42 6.60 13.93
N ASN A 71 -0.38 5.28 13.96
CA ASN A 71 0.82 4.52 13.67
C ASN A 71 0.51 3.29 12.81
N ALA A 72 1.44 2.98 11.91
CA ALA A 72 1.38 1.78 11.09
C ALA A 72 2.79 1.19 11.00
N GLU A 73 2.88 -0.11 11.23
CA GLU A 73 4.15 -0.84 11.15
C GLU A 73 4.00 -2.02 10.21
N ILE A 74 4.98 -2.20 9.34
CA ILE A 74 5.03 -3.37 8.46
C ILE A 74 6.15 -4.31 8.91
N GLY A 75 5.90 -5.60 8.74
CA GLY A 75 6.90 -6.61 9.01
C GLY A 75 7.68 -6.98 7.75
N TYR A 76 8.14 -8.20 7.71
CA TYR A 76 8.97 -8.70 6.63
C TYR A 76 8.16 -8.86 5.34
N ILE A 77 8.69 -8.33 4.24
CA ILE A 77 8.03 -8.39 2.93
C ILE A 77 8.45 -9.67 2.22
N ASN A 78 7.46 -10.46 1.80
CA ASN A 78 7.69 -11.68 1.03
C ASN A 78 7.29 -11.43 -0.43
N TRP A 79 8.28 -11.41 -1.31
CA TRP A 79 8.08 -11.18 -2.73
C TRP A 79 7.99 -12.51 -3.48
N GLU A 80 7.03 -12.62 -4.40
CA GLU A 80 6.89 -13.77 -5.29
C GLU A 80 6.79 -13.30 -6.72
N THR A 81 7.51 -14.00 -7.61
CA THR A 81 7.41 -13.76 -9.04
C THR A 81 6.28 -14.60 -9.61
N GLU A 82 5.29 -13.96 -10.23
CA GLU A 82 4.20 -14.67 -10.91
C GLU A 82 4.65 -15.19 -12.27
N TYR A 83 5.22 -14.31 -13.08
CA TYR A 83 5.74 -14.69 -14.39
C TYR A 83 6.74 -13.65 -14.88
N VAL A 84 7.54 -14.09 -15.84
CA VAL A 84 8.44 -13.21 -16.58
C VAL A 84 8.24 -13.52 -18.06
N ASP A 85 7.89 -12.51 -18.84
CA ASP A 85 7.72 -12.63 -20.29
C ASP A 85 8.67 -11.69 -21.00
N GLU A 86 9.30 -12.21 -22.04
CA GLU A 86 10.08 -11.36 -22.92
C GLU A 86 9.19 -10.80 -24.02
N GLU A 87 9.14 -9.49 -24.17
CA GLU A 87 8.43 -8.87 -25.28
C GLU A 87 9.22 -9.05 -26.56
N LYS A 88 8.55 -9.63 -27.56
CA LYS A 88 9.11 -9.79 -28.89
C LYS A 88 8.65 -8.64 -29.76
N GLN A 89 9.58 -8.09 -30.50
CA GLN A 89 9.30 -7.03 -31.45
C GLN A 89 9.04 -7.58 -32.83
#